data_baf75b5baeef39fdb75ca63fb2f3aa66
#
_entry.id   baf75b5baeef39fdb75ca63fb2f3aa66
#
_cell.length_a   1.000
_cell.length_b   1.000
_cell.length_c   1.000
_cell.angle_alpha   90.00
_cell.angle_beta   90.00
_cell.angle_gamma   90.00
#
_symmetry.space_group_name_H-M   'P 1'
#
loop_
_entity.id
_entity.type
_entity.pdbx_description
1 polymer ?
#
loop_
_entity_poly.entity_id
_entity_poly.type
_entity_poly.pdbx_seq_one_letter_code
_entity_poly.pdbx_strand_id
1 'polypeptide(L)'
;MSPSGRAEGMACLRRVIAEIEAEAGPADDWPARRLPLARAFDSALGGGLKDDALHEIAPAEPADGATAMGFALALAARFLSRRPASALLISEGFADQESGALYGPGLVAHGAPLSRLVFVRAPDAALAFWAMEEALKCGAPAAVIGEIWSLKGYSLAASRRLLHAARKGKTPALLILASAYGQAERLSTAAETRFEIAAAPSAKLKAAAGRDLPGPFACGARLVKARLARAGPEGPLQAFDTERVIRLEWRSQDNQFKELAFGDPAISLPVAAAAGDGPRAAASTR
;
A
#
# COMPACT_ATOMS: atom_id res chain seq x y z
N MET A 1 6.99 -27.87 1.27
CA MET A 1 7.66 -27.38 2.51
C MET A 1 7.41 -28.36 3.62
N SER A 2 8.47 -28.79 4.33
CA SER A 2 8.33 -29.74 5.44
C SER A 2 7.63 -29.07 6.64
N PRO A 3 6.93 -29.85 7.49
CA PRO A 3 6.32 -29.32 8.73
C PRO A 3 7.33 -28.59 9.64
N SER A 4 8.58 -29.01 9.63
CA SER A 4 9.70 -28.39 10.38
C SER A 4 10.00 -26.98 9.90
N GLY A 5 10.11 -26.72 8.59
CA GLY A 5 10.41 -25.40 8.07
C GLY A 5 9.30 -24.37 8.32
N ARG A 6 8.03 -24.84 8.42
CA ARG A 6 6.90 -23.99 8.79
C ARG A 6 6.98 -23.57 10.27
N ALA A 7 7.33 -24.51 11.15
CA ALA A 7 7.48 -24.25 12.58
C ALA A 7 8.65 -23.27 12.86
N GLU A 8 9.77 -23.43 12.15
CA GLU A 8 10.93 -22.53 12.25
C GLU A 8 10.61 -21.12 11.77
N GLY A 9 9.90 -20.97 10.63
CA GLY A 9 9.45 -19.67 10.13
C GLY A 9 8.51 -18.96 11.11
N MET A 10 7.59 -19.70 11.73
CA MET A 10 6.69 -19.17 12.75
C MET A 10 7.43 -18.74 14.02
N ALA A 11 8.44 -19.50 14.44
CA ALA A 11 9.26 -19.13 15.59
C ALA A 11 10.11 -17.88 15.32
N CYS A 12 10.67 -17.76 14.11
CA CYS A 12 11.39 -16.57 13.68
C CYS A 12 10.49 -15.32 13.70
N LEU A 13 9.29 -15.41 13.13
CA LEU A 13 8.36 -14.28 13.13
C LEU A 13 7.95 -13.85 14.54
N ARG A 14 7.66 -14.81 15.43
CA ARG A 14 7.33 -14.49 16.84
C ARG A 14 8.46 -13.75 17.54
N ARG A 15 9.72 -14.13 17.27
CA ARG A 15 10.87 -13.43 17.84
C ARG A 15 10.96 -12.00 17.33
N VAL A 16 10.83 -11.78 16.01
CA VAL A 16 10.84 -10.43 15.42
C VAL A 16 9.71 -9.58 15.98
N ILE A 17 8.51 -10.15 16.13
CA ILE A 17 7.37 -9.45 16.75
C ILE A 17 7.70 -9.07 18.20
N ALA A 18 8.27 -9.98 18.99
CA ALA A 18 8.64 -9.70 20.38
C ALA A 18 9.73 -8.61 20.50
N GLU A 19 10.70 -8.57 19.57
CA GLU A 19 11.70 -7.51 19.49
C GLU A 19 11.04 -6.14 19.23
N ILE A 20 10.10 -6.08 18.27
CA ILE A 20 9.34 -4.87 17.96
C ILE A 20 8.46 -4.44 19.15
N GLU A 21 7.82 -5.38 19.85
CA GLU A 21 7.04 -5.10 21.05
C GLU A 21 7.90 -4.47 22.17
N ALA A 22 9.12 -4.97 22.36
CA ALA A 22 10.04 -4.46 23.35
C ALA A 22 10.49 -3.01 23.07
N GLU A 23 10.58 -2.63 21.77
CA GLU A 23 11.00 -1.30 21.35
C GLU A 23 9.84 -0.27 21.36
N ALA A 24 8.59 -0.71 21.18
CA ALA A 24 7.46 0.17 20.89
C ALA A 24 6.83 0.85 22.10
N GLY A 25 7.03 0.35 23.32
CA GLY A 25 6.33 0.86 24.51
C GLY A 25 4.80 0.67 24.47
N PRO A 26 4.06 1.04 25.53
CA PRO A 26 2.61 0.82 25.62
C PRO A 26 1.83 1.66 24.61
N ALA A 27 0.85 1.04 23.95
CA ALA A 27 0.05 1.59 22.87
C ALA A 27 -1.03 2.62 23.31
N ASP A 28 -1.11 2.97 24.60
CA ASP A 28 -2.23 3.74 25.16
C ASP A 28 -2.15 5.27 24.99
N ASP A 29 -0.97 5.82 24.67
CA ASP A 29 -0.73 7.28 24.63
C ASP A 29 -0.77 7.91 23.23
N TRP A 30 -1.39 7.29 22.21
CA TRP A 30 -1.33 7.78 20.84
C TRP A 30 -2.38 8.85 20.52
N PRO A 31 -1.99 10.00 19.95
CA PRO A 31 -2.95 11.02 19.55
C PRO A 31 -3.72 10.61 18.29
N ALA A 32 -4.96 11.04 18.22
CA ALA A 32 -5.90 11.02 17.08
C ALA A 32 -5.96 9.72 16.25
N ARG A 33 -7.03 9.00 16.38
CA ARG A 33 -7.35 7.74 15.70
C ARG A 33 -7.57 7.82 14.18
N ARG A 34 -7.30 8.95 13.54
CA ARG A 34 -7.47 9.13 12.10
C ARG A 34 -6.25 9.78 11.47
N LEU A 35 -5.87 9.26 10.30
CA LEU A 35 -4.81 9.79 9.46
C LEU A 35 -5.47 10.54 8.28
N PRO A 36 -5.43 11.87 8.21
CA PRO A 36 -5.91 12.59 7.04
C PRO A 36 -5.19 12.10 5.80
N LEU A 37 -5.88 11.87 4.70
CA LEU A 37 -5.29 11.35 3.45
C LEU A 37 -5.17 12.45 2.41
N ALA A 38 -6.29 12.96 2.01
CA ALA A 38 -6.47 14.04 1.07
C ALA A 38 -7.88 14.60 1.26
N ARG A 39 -8.06 15.89 1.07
CA ARG A 39 -9.32 16.58 1.39
C ARG A 39 -10.56 15.91 0.81
N ALA A 40 -10.45 15.44 -0.45
CA ALA A 40 -11.57 14.79 -1.13
C ALA A 40 -11.97 13.46 -0.45
N PHE A 41 -11.02 12.70 0.11
CA PHE A 41 -11.32 11.47 0.83
C PHE A 41 -11.65 11.72 2.30
N ASP A 42 -11.01 12.70 2.94
CA ASP A 42 -11.17 12.96 4.36
C ASP A 42 -12.60 13.36 4.72
N SER A 43 -13.27 14.13 3.84
CA SER A 43 -14.68 14.47 4.01
C SER A 43 -15.59 13.24 3.99
N ALA A 44 -15.32 12.27 3.11
CA ALA A 44 -16.06 11.01 3.02
C ALA A 44 -15.72 10.04 4.16
N LEU A 45 -14.50 10.13 4.69
CA LEU A 45 -13.99 9.23 5.73
C LEU A 45 -14.13 9.80 7.14
N GLY A 46 -14.74 10.98 7.29
CA GLY A 46 -14.88 11.64 8.59
C GLY A 46 -13.55 12.03 9.22
N GLY A 47 -12.64 12.58 8.42
CA GLY A 47 -11.33 13.09 8.83
C GLY A 47 -10.13 12.20 8.52
N GLY A 48 -10.30 11.14 7.72
CA GLY A 48 -9.21 10.30 7.22
C GLY A 48 -9.29 8.83 7.59
N LEU A 49 -8.20 8.10 7.35
CA LEU A 49 -8.09 6.67 7.61
C LEU A 49 -8.00 6.39 9.11
N LYS A 50 -8.70 5.37 9.60
CA LYS A 50 -8.58 4.92 10.99
C LYS A 50 -7.27 4.16 11.20
N ASP A 51 -6.61 4.40 12.31
CA ASP A 51 -5.36 3.74 12.68
C ASP A 51 -5.54 2.36 13.35
N ASP A 52 -6.78 1.93 13.55
CA ASP A 52 -7.18 0.64 14.11
C ASP A 52 -8.04 -0.19 13.16
N ALA A 53 -7.82 -0.05 11.85
CA ALA A 53 -8.69 -0.64 10.84
C ALA A 53 -7.93 -1.36 9.73
N LEU A 54 -8.68 -2.15 8.96
CA LEU A 54 -8.22 -2.76 7.72
C LEU A 54 -8.56 -1.84 6.55
N HIS A 55 -7.55 -1.47 5.79
CA HIS A 55 -7.61 -0.72 4.54
C HIS A 55 -7.11 -1.60 3.41
N GLU A 56 -7.92 -1.83 2.40
CA GLU A 56 -7.58 -2.64 1.25
C GLU A 56 -7.21 -1.77 0.07
N ILE A 57 -6.27 -2.26 -0.71
CA ILE A 57 -5.70 -1.60 -1.88
C ILE A 57 -5.68 -2.61 -3.01
N ALA A 58 -6.30 -2.30 -4.11
CA ALA A 58 -6.27 -3.12 -5.32
C ALA A 58 -5.67 -2.31 -6.47
N PRO A 59 -4.83 -2.89 -7.33
CA PRO A 59 -4.46 -2.24 -8.58
C PRO A 59 -5.68 -2.16 -9.50
N ALA A 60 -5.80 -1.10 -10.30
CA ALA A 60 -6.87 -0.97 -11.30
C ALA A 60 -6.65 -1.96 -12.44
N GLU A 61 -5.39 -2.10 -12.87
CA GLU A 61 -4.93 -3.02 -13.91
C GLU A 61 -3.72 -3.83 -13.43
N PRO A 62 -3.34 -4.93 -14.10
CA PRO A 62 -2.15 -5.72 -13.73
C PRO A 62 -0.87 -4.88 -13.65
N ALA A 63 -0.71 -3.90 -14.55
CA ALA A 63 0.45 -3.01 -14.59
C ALA A 63 0.54 -2.03 -13.41
N ASP A 64 -0.54 -1.83 -12.66
CA ASP A 64 -0.62 -0.89 -11.55
C ASP A 64 -0.16 -1.48 -10.21
N GLY A 65 0.30 -2.74 -10.17
CA GLY A 65 0.74 -3.40 -8.94
C GLY A 65 1.81 -2.63 -8.18
N ALA A 66 2.85 -2.15 -8.89
CA ALA A 66 3.90 -1.33 -8.29
C ALA A 66 3.37 0.02 -7.77
N THR A 67 2.37 0.60 -8.44
CA THR A 67 1.71 1.84 -8.01
C THR A 67 0.88 1.61 -6.75
N ALA A 68 0.17 0.48 -6.65
CA ALA A 68 -0.58 0.08 -5.47
C ALA A 68 0.36 -0.12 -4.25
N MET A 69 1.51 -0.77 -4.46
CA MET A 69 2.55 -0.89 -3.45
C MET A 69 3.11 0.48 -3.03
N GLY A 70 3.40 1.37 -3.99
CA GLY A 70 3.85 2.74 -3.72
C GLY A 70 2.84 3.53 -2.87
N PHE A 71 1.56 3.40 -3.15
CA PHE A 71 0.50 4.01 -2.35
C PHE A 71 0.45 3.44 -0.92
N ALA A 72 0.57 2.12 -0.76
CA ALA A 72 0.61 1.48 0.57
C ALA A 72 1.84 1.92 1.38
N LEU A 73 3.01 2.01 0.74
CA LEU A 73 4.25 2.50 1.37
C LEU A 73 4.14 3.96 1.79
N ALA A 74 3.51 4.81 0.99
CA ALA A 74 3.23 6.20 1.35
C ALA A 74 2.32 6.30 2.59
N LEU A 75 1.28 5.49 2.67
CA LEU A 75 0.43 5.40 3.86
C LEU A 75 1.21 4.90 5.08
N ALA A 76 2.03 3.86 4.91
CA ALA A 76 2.87 3.35 5.99
C ALA A 76 3.89 4.39 6.49
N ALA A 77 4.52 5.16 5.58
CA ALA A 77 5.43 6.25 5.95
C ALA A 77 4.70 7.31 6.82
N ARG A 78 3.44 7.60 6.52
CA ARG A 78 2.62 8.51 7.34
C ARG A 78 2.28 7.95 8.72
N PHE A 79 1.98 6.66 8.84
CA PHE A 79 1.80 6.02 10.14
C PHE A 79 3.11 5.97 10.92
N LEU A 80 4.23 5.68 10.25
CA LEU A 80 5.58 5.70 10.84
C LEU A 80 5.97 7.09 11.35
N SER A 81 5.56 8.17 10.70
CA SER A 81 5.84 9.55 11.18
C SER A 81 5.09 9.89 12.46
N ARG A 82 4.02 9.18 12.77
CA ARG A 82 3.18 9.41 13.96
C ARG A 82 3.55 8.51 15.14
N ARG A 83 4.29 7.44 14.90
CA ARG A 83 4.56 6.37 15.88
C ARG A 83 6.03 6.00 15.85
N PRO A 84 6.79 6.05 16.97
CA PRO A 84 8.19 5.61 17.04
C PRO A 84 8.28 4.07 17.08
N ALA A 85 7.75 3.41 16.07
CA ALA A 85 7.70 1.97 15.92
C ALA A 85 8.05 1.57 14.48
N SER A 86 8.34 0.30 14.23
CA SER A 86 8.60 -0.24 12.89
C SER A 86 7.30 -0.54 12.14
N ALA A 87 7.35 -0.58 10.83
CA ALA A 87 6.29 -1.16 10.01
C ALA A 87 6.72 -2.53 9.49
N LEU A 88 5.78 -3.47 9.45
CA LEU A 88 5.99 -4.78 8.85
C LEU A 88 5.42 -4.79 7.44
N LEU A 89 6.22 -5.31 6.50
CA LEU A 89 5.77 -5.64 5.16
C LEU A 89 5.83 -7.16 4.99
N ILE A 90 4.67 -7.77 4.82
CA ILE A 90 4.50 -9.21 4.70
C ILE A 90 4.06 -9.49 3.27
N SER A 91 4.90 -10.18 2.48
CA SER A 91 4.60 -10.54 1.10
C SER A 91 4.46 -12.05 0.93
N GLU A 92 3.54 -12.45 0.08
CA GLU A 92 3.47 -13.81 -0.44
C GLU A 92 4.71 -14.09 -1.30
N GLY A 93 5.32 -15.27 -1.18
CA GLY A 93 6.58 -15.59 -1.87
C GLY A 93 6.53 -15.48 -3.39
N PHE A 94 5.34 -15.50 -3.97
CA PHE A 94 5.10 -15.27 -5.39
C PHE A 94 5.29 -13.79 -5.80
N ALA A 95 5.15 -12.86 -4.87
CA ALA A 95 5.27 -11.42 -5.15
C ALA A 95 6.63 -11.04 -5.76
N ASP A 96 7.72 -11.61 -5.25
CA ASP A 96 9.06 -11.35 -5.79
C ASP A 96 9.25 -11.81 -7.24
N GLN A 97 8.51 -12.86 -7.66
CA GLN A 97 8.57 -13.38 -9.03
C GLN A 97 7.80 -12.50 -10.01
N GLU A 98 6.72 -11.91 -9.56
CA GLU A 98 5.85 -11.07 -10.39
C GLU A 98 6.29 -9.60 -10.43
N SER A 99 6.61 -9.04 -9.26
CA SER A 99 6.90 -7.60 -9.11
C SER A 99 8.38 -7.29 -8.89
N GLY A 100 9.20 -8.31 -8.66
CA GLY A 100 10.59 -8.15 -8.22
C GLY A 100 10.70 -7.76 -6.75
N ALA A 101 11.90 -7.84 -6.21
CA ALA A 101 12.18 -7.44 -4.83
C ALA A 101 12.17 -5.92 -4.68
N LEU A 102 11.71 -5.44 -3.53
CA LEU A 102 11.72 -4.01 -3.22
C LEU A 102 13.14 -3.46 -3.17
N TYR A 103 13.36 -2.37 -3.88
CA TYR A 103 14.66 -1.72 -4.00
C TYR A 103 14.89 -0.71 -2.87
N GLY A 104 15.83 -1.02 -1.96
CA GLY A 104 16.10 -0.22 -0.76
C GLY A 104 16.29 1.29 -1.00
N PRO A 105 17.14 1.72 -1.96
CA PRO A 105 17.29 3.14 -2.27
C PRO A 105 15.98 3.80 -2.74
N GLY A 106 15.13 3.07 -3.48
CA GLY A 106 13.82 3.53 -3.89
C GLY A 106 12.88 3.74 -2.70
N LEU A 107 12.91 2.85 -1.71
CA LEU A 107 12.14 3.01 -0.47
C LEU A 107 12.56 4.25 0.31
N VAL A 108 13.87 4.51 0.40
CA VAL A 108 14.39 5.73 1.04
C VAL A 108 13.93 6.98 0.30
N ALA A 109 14.04 7.00 -1.03
CA ALA A 109 13.57 8.12 -1.85
C ALA A 109 12.05 8.33 -1.72
N HIS A 110 11.30 7.25 -1.48
CA HIS A 110 9.86 7.27 -1.21
C HIS A 110 9.52 7.75 0.23
N GLY A 111 10.52 8.00 1.08
CA GLY A 111 10.32 8.48 2.44
C GLY A 111 10.16 7.38 3.50
N ALA A 112 10.38 6.12 3.13
CA ALA A 112 10.30 5.01 4.06
C ALA A 112 11.68 4.76 4.71
N PRO A 113 11.84 4.92 6.05
CA PRO A 113 13.11 4.70 6.72
C PRO A 113 13.40 3.20 6.81
N LEU A 114 14.43 2.70 6.09
CA LEU A 114 14.76 1.28 6.03
C LEU A 114 15.03 0.67 7.42
N SER A 115 15.60 1.43 8.34
CA SER A 115 15.87 0.99 9.72
C SER A 115 14.59 0.69 10.52
N ARG A 116 13.44 1.10 10.00
CA ARG A 116 12.13 0.91 10.63
C ARG A 116 11.19 0.05 9.77
N LEU A 117 11.73 -0.67 8.79
CA LEU A 117 10.98 -1.62 7.97
C LEU A 117 11.43 -3.04 8.26
N VAL A 118 10.49 -3.92 8.53
CA VAL A 118 10.71 -5.35 8.70
C VAL A 118 10.01 -6.09 7.56
N PHE A 119 10.78 -6.88 6.81
CA PHE A 119 10.27 -7.64 5.67
C PHE A 119 10.07 -9.10 6.07
N VAL A 120 8.88 -9.60 5.83
CA VAL A 120 8.50 -11.00 6.10
C VAL A 120 8.03 -11.63 4.80
N ARG A 121 8.69 -12.71 4.39
CA ARG A 121 8.27 -13.51 3.23
C ARG A 121 7.49 -14.71 3.70
N ALA A 122 6.23 -14.80 3.32
CA ALA A 122 5.38 -15.93 3.61
C ALA A 122 5.35 -16.86 2.38
N PRO A 123 5.52 -18.17 2.54
CA PRO A 123 5.50 -19.12 1.42
C PRO A 123 4.22 -19.11 0.60
N ASP A 124 3.09 -18.81 1.24
CA ASP A 124 1.76 -18.80 0.64
C ASP A 124 0.85 -17.75 1.30
N ALA A 125 -0.29 -17.47 0.67
CA ALA A 125 -1.26 -16.51 1.16
C ALA A 125 -1.81 -16.85 2.55
N ALA A 126 -1.96 -18.12 2.89
CA ALA A 126 -2.51 -18.54 4.19
C ALA A 126 -1.54 -18.16 5.33
N LEU A 127 -0.24 -18.37 5.13
CA LEU A 127 0.80 -17.95 6.08
C LEU A 127 0.97 -16.43 6.10
N ALA A 128 0.80 -15.75 4.96
CA ALA A 128 0.82 -14.30 4.91
C ALA A 128 -0.33 -13.69 5.73
N PHE A 129 -1.57 -14.20 5.57
CA PHE A 129 -2.70 -13.77 6.40
C PHE A 129 -2.49 -14.07 7.88
N TRP A 130 -1.96 -15.24 8.21
CA TRP A 130 -1.63 -15.58 9.59
C TRP A 130 -0.58 -14.62 10.17
N ALA A 131 0.50 -14.36 9.43
CA ALA A 131 1.56 -13.44 9.86
C ALA A 131 1.04 -12.02 10.08
N MET A 132 0.17 -11.53 9.18
CA MET A 132 -0.51 -10.25 9.36
C MET A 132 -1.36 -10.22 10.63
N GLU A 133 -2.14 -11.28 10.87
CA GLU A 133 -3.02 -11.36 12.04
C GLU A 133 -2.22 -11.33 13.35
N GLU A 134 -1.10 -12.07 13.43
CA GLU A 134 -0.23 -12.07 14.60
C GLU A 134 0.48 -10.71 14.79
N ALA A 135 1.01 -10.13 13.71
CA ALA A 135 1.62 -8.81 13.75
C ALA A 135 0.65 -7.70 14.22
N LEU A 136 -0.60 -7.76 13.75
CA LEU A 136 -1.64 -6.81 14.15
C LEU A 136 -2.04 -6.99 15.62
N LYS A 137 -2.16 -8.23 16.10
CA LYS A 137 -2.56 -8.52 17.49
C LYS A 137 -1.55 -8.03 18.52
N CYS A 138 -0.27 -8.02 18.18
CA CYS A 138 0.77 -7.58 19.11
C CYS A 138 0.70 -6.06 19.39
N GLY A 139 0.18 -5.28 18.46
CA GLY A 139 -0.01 -3.83 18.65
C GLY A 139 1.25 -2.98 18.61
N ALA A 140 2.43 -3.57 18.49
CA ALA A 140 3.71 -2.89 18.45
C ALA A 140 3.99 -2.16 17.12
N PRO A 141 3.68 -2.73 15.92
CA PRO A 141 3.98 -2.06 14.66
C PRO A 141 3.21 -0.75 14.48
N ALA A 142 3.85 0.22 13.84
CA ALA A 142 3.20 1.44 13.41
C ALA A 142 2.18 1.20 12.27
N ALA A 143 2.44 0.20 11.44
CA ALA A 143 1.55 -0.29 10.40
C ALA A 143 1.95 -1.72 9.99
N VAL A 144 0.99 -2.50 9.50
CA VAL A 144 1.24 -3.80 8.88
C VAL A 144 0.76 -3.75 7.45
N ILE A 145 1.66 -3.94 6.49
CA ILE A 145 1.37 -4.05 5.07
C ILE A 145 1.36 -5.54 4.72
N GLY A 146 0.33 -6.01 4.04
CA GLY A 146 0.28 -7.35 3.44
C GLY A 146 0.15 -7.25 1.94
N GLU A 147 0.97 -7.98 1.19
CA GLU A 147 0.85 -8.13 -0.26
C GLU A 147 0.46 -9.56 -0.59
N ILE A 148 -0.75 -9.74 -1.09
CA ILE A 148 -1.35 -11.04 -1.39
C ILE A 148 -1.66 -11.12 -2.88
N TRP A 149 -1.09 -12.13 -3.52
CA TRP A 149 -1.31 -12.42 -4.94
C TRP A 149 -2.41 -13.47 -5.13
N SER A 150 -2.42 -14.51 -4.31
CA SER A 150 -3.45 -15.53 -4.40
C SER A 150 -4.70 -15.13 -3.63
N LEU A 151 -5.80 -14.88 -4.34
CA LEU A 151 -7.10 -14.63 -3.71
C LEU A 151 -7.73 -15.90 -3.09
N LYS A 152 -7.09 -17.06 -3.25
CA LYS A 152 -7.48 -18.28 -2.50
C LYS A 152 -7.27 -18.04 -1.02
N GLY A 153 -8.28 -18.15 -0.22
CA GLY A 153 -8.19 -17.86 1.21
C GLY A 153 -8.56 -16.41 1.58
N TYR A 154 -8.61 -15.48 0.61
CA TYR A 154 -9.25 -14.20 0.84
C TYR A 154 -10.78 -14.39 0.88
N SER A 155 -11.41 -13.90 1.93
CA SER A 155 -12.84 -14.00 2.15
C SER A 155 -13.32 -12.94 3.13
N LEU A 156 -14.64 -12.80 3.25
CA LEU A 156 -15.24 -11.96 4.31
C LEU A 156 -14.77 -12.39 5.71
N ALA A 157 -14.60 -13.70 5.95
CA ALA A 157 -14.11 -14.20 7.23
C ALA A 157 -12.64 -13.82 7.48
N ALA A 158 -11.78 -13.94 6.46
CA ALA A 158 -10.39 -13.54 6.57
C ALA A 158 -10.25 -12.04 6.83
N SER A 159 -10.97 -11.20 6.08
CA SER A 159 -10.96 -9.75 6.29
C SER A 159 -11.54 -9.33 7.65
N ARG A 160 -12.54 -10.08 8.20
CA ARG A 160 -13.04 -9.86 9.56
C ARG A 160 -11.98 -10.17 10.62
N ARG A 161 -11.21 -11.26 10.46
CA ARG A 161 -10.12 -11.59 11.40
C ARG A 161 -9.05 -10.50 11.41
N LEU A 162 -8.61 -10.03 10.23
CA LEU A 162 -7.64 -8.93 10.12
C LEU A 162 -8.17 -7.64 10.74
N LEU A 163 -9.43 -7.27 10.45
CA LEU A 163 -10.05 -6.09 11.06
C LEU A 163 -10.13 -6.20 12.58
N HIS A 164 -10.48 -7.40 13.10
CA HIS A 164 -10.53 -7.62 14.55
C HIS A 164 -9.14 -7.52 15.17
N ALA A 165 -8.12 -8.11 14.54
CA ALA A 165 -6.73 -8.03 14.99
C ALA A 165 -6.22 -6.58 14.98
N ALA A 166 -6.50 -5.81 13.90
CA ALA A 166 -6.15 -4.40 13.80
C ALA A 166 -6.75 -3.57 14.94
N ARG A 167 -8.03 -3.79 15.25
CA ARG A 167 -8.73 -3.12 16.36
C ARG A 167 -8.15 -3.50 17.71
N LYS A 168 -7.88 -4.79 17.93
CA LYS A 168 -7.31 -5.28 19.18
C LYS A 168 -5.94 -4.69 19.46
N GLY A 169 -5.06 -4.68 18.44
CA GLY A 169 -3.70 -4.15 18.56
C GLY A 169 -3.61 -2.65 18.28
N LYS A 170 -4.72 -1.95 17.99
CA LYS A 170 -4.72 -0.52 17.62
C LYS A 170 -3.69 -0.21 16.52
N THR A 171 -3.60 -1.08 15.51
CA THR A 171 -2.60 -1.03 14.45
C THR A 171 -3.27 -1.07 13.09
N PRO A 172 -2.98 -0.12 12.16
CA PRO A 172 -3.55 -0.13 10.82
C PRO A 172 -3.01 -1.30 10.00
N ALA A 173 -3.93 -1.99 9.32
CA ALA A 173 -3.62 -3.00 8.32
C ALA A 173 -3.82 -2.42 6.92
N LEU A 174 -2.80 -2.49 6.08
CA LEU A 174 -2.80 -2.11 4.68
C LEU A 174 -2.69 -3.39 3.85
N LEU A 175 -3.79 -3.88 3.29
CA LEU A 175 -3.83 -5.14 2.54
C LEU A 175 -3.87 -4.87 1.04
N ILE A 176 -2.79 -5.20 0.35
CA ILE A 176 -2.72 -5.16 -1.11
C ILE A 176 -3.21 -6.49 -1.65
N LEU A 177 -4.29 -6.44 -2.43
CA LEU A 177 -4.86 -7.56 -3.16
C LEU A 177 -4.35 -7.48 -4.60
N ALA A 178 -3.12 -7.95 -4.83
CA ALA A 178 -2.37 -7.68 -6.06
C ALA A 178 -3.03 -8.23 -7.33
N SER A 179 -3.79 -9.32 -7.25
CA SER A 179 -4.53 -9.89 -8.38
C SER A 179 -6.01 -9.53 -8.43
N ALA A 180 -6.46 -8.55 -7.61
CA ALA A 180 -7.87 -8.14 -7.56
C ALA A 180 -8.27 -7.09 -8.61
N TYR A 181 -7.41 -6.80 -9.58
CA TYR A 181 -7.69 -5.86 -10.67
C TYR A 181 -8.99 -6.23 -11.41
N GLY A 182 -9.80 -5.22 -11.68
CA GLY A 182 -11.12 -5.38 -12.31
C GLY A 182 -12.17 -6.13 -11.46
N GLN A 183 -11.85 -6.52 -10.22
CA GLN A 183 -12.72 -7.27 -9.32
C GLN A 183 -12.92 -6.61 -7.96
N ALA A 184 -12.24 -5.50 -7.71
CA ALA A 184 -12.22 -4.85 -6.40
C ALA A 184 -13.62 -4.62 -5.82
N GLU A 185 -14.60 -4.26 -6.64
CA GLU A 185 -15.98 -4.01 -6.20
C GLU A 185 -16.74 -5.28 -5.79
N ARG A 186 -16.41 -6.41 -6.41
CA ARG A 186 -17.15 -7.68 -6.27
C ARG A 186 -16.72 -8.49 -5.07
N LEU A 187 -15.51 -8.23 -4.54
CA LEU A 187 -14.98 -9.00 -3.42
C LEU A 187 -15.65 -8.57 -2.10
N SER A 188 -16.30 -9.53 -1.44
CA SER A 188 -16.89 -9.30 -0.11
C SER A 188 -15.80 -9.04 0.92
N THR A 189 -15.93 -7.96 1.71
CA THR A 189 -14.94 -7.57 2.71
C THR A 189 -15.53 -6.94 3.95
N ALA A 190 -14.82 -7.09 5.07
CA ALA A 190 -15.06 -6.37 6.30
C ALA A 190 -14.21 -5.09 6.44
N ALA A 191 -13.32 -4.81 5.48
CA ALA A 191 -12.44 -3.64 5.53
C ALA A 191 -13.20 -2.33 5.73
N GLU A 192 -12.58 -1.39 6.40
CA GLU A 192 -13.10 -0.03 6.60
C GLU A 192 -13.11 0.74 5.29
N THR A 193 -12.03 0.64 4.52
CA THR A 193 -11.92 1.23 3.18
C THR A 193 -11.35 0.24 2.18
N ARG A 194 -11.70 0.43 0.91
CA ARG A 194 -11.00 -0.19 -0.22
C ARG A 194 -10.74 0.86 -1.27
N PHE A 195 -9.48 0.98 -1.64
CA PHE A 195 -9.01 1.82 -2.73
C PHE A 195 -8.67 0.98 -3.96
N GLU A 196 -8.98 1.51 -5.11
CA GLU A 196 -8.44 1.05 -6.38
C GLU A 196 -7.42 2.09 -6.85
N ILE A 197 -6.23 1.63 -7.22
CA ILE A 197 -5.08 2.48 -7.52
C ILE A 197 -4.62 2.24 -8.93
N ALA A 198 -4.51 3.32 -9.70
CA ALA A 198 -3.97 3.35 -11.04
C ALA A 198 -2.71 4.23 -11.10
N ALA A 199 -1.82 3.93 -12.04
CA ALA A 199 -0.70 4.81 -12.34
C ALA A 199 -1.22 6.16 -12.83
N ALA A 200 -0.59 7.23 -12.40
CA ALA A 200 -0.89 8.56 -12.88
C ALA A 200 0.41 9.28 -13.27
N PRO A 201 0.33 10.16 -14.27
CA PRO A 201 1.49 10.96 -14.66
C PRO A 201 1.98 11.84 -13.51
N SER A 202 3.27 11.78 -13.24
CA SER A 202 3.93 12.67 -12.28
C SER A 202 4.16 14.07 -12.84
N ALA A 203 4.32 15.06 -11.97
CA ALA A 203 4.80 16.37 -12.38
C ALA A 203 6.19 16.23 -13.03
N LYS A 204 6.43 16.96 -14.12
CA LYS A 204 7.73 16.96 -14.79
C LYS A 204 8.73 17.81 -14.01
N LEU A 205 9.89 17.25 -13.70
CA LEU A 205 11.02 17.99 -13.18
C LEU A 205 11.93 18.43 -14.33
N LYS A 206 12.24 19.71 -14.40
CA LYS A 206 13.23 20.21 -15.38
C LYS A 206 14.64 19.97 -14.86
N ALA A 207 15.40 19.13 -15.53
CA ALA A 207 16.83 19.02 -15.30
C ALA A 207 17.58 20.23 -15.84
N ALA A 208 18.79 20.50 -15.30
CA ALA A 208 19.65 21.61 -15.70
C ALA A 208 20.00 21.59 -17.21
N ALA A 209 19.89 20.45 -17.89
CA ALA A 209 20.11 20.30 -19.32
C ALA A 209 18.83 20.45 -20.18
N GLY A 210 17.74 20.97 -19.63
CA GLY A 210 16.48 21.18 -20.36
C GLY A 210 15.69 19.89 -20.63
N ARG A 211 16.11 18.74 -20.09
CA ARG A 211 15.38 17.45 -20.19
C ARG A 211 14.32 17.36 -19.11
N ASP A 212 13.15 16.87 -19.49
CA ASP A 212 12.10 16.52 -18.54
C ASP A 212 12.46 15.19 -17.85
N LEU A 213 12.52 15.23 -16.51
CA LEU A 213 12.67 14.03 -15.68
C LEU A 213 11.32 13.67 -15.04
N PRO A 214 11.11 12.38 -14.71
CA PRO A 214 9.96 11.99 -13.90
C PRO A 214 9.99 12.74 -12.56
N GLY A 215 8.84 13.22 -12.16
CA GLY A 215 8.65 13.87 -10.86
C GLY A 215 8.38 12.88 -9.73
N PRO A 216 7.86 13.37 -8.60
CA PRO A 216 7.49 12.55 -7.47
C PRO A 216 6.47 11.47 -7.86
N PHE A 217 6.39 10.42 -7.04
CA PHE A 217 5.38 9.38 -7.20
C PHE A 217 3.98 10.00 -7.28
N ALA A 218 3.20 9.59 -8.27
CA ALA A 218 1.82 10.02 -8.45
C ALA A 218 0.93 8.82 -8.80
N CYS A 219 -0.30 8.84 -8.31
CA CYS A 219 -1.30 7.83 -8.58
C CYS A 219 -2.69 8.44 -8.73
N GLY A 220 -3.56 7.73 -9.46
CA GLY A 220 -4.99 7.91 -9.40
C GLY A 220 -5.55 6.98 -8.31
N ALA A 221 -6.26 7.52 -7.34
CA ALA A 221 -6.90 6.74 -6.29
C ALA A 221 -8.42 6.87 -6.40
N ARG A 222 -9.12 5.75 -6.41
CA ARG A 222 -10.58 5.65 -6.37
C ARG A 222 -10.98 4.93 -5.09
N LEU A 223 -11.87 5.51 -4.31
CA LEU A 223 -12.38 4.88 -3.10
C LEU A 223 -13.59 4.01 -3.47
N VAL A 224 -13.36 2.72 -3.63
CA VAL A 224 -14.37 1.73 -4.03
C VAL A 224 -15.34 1.42 -2.90
N LYS A 225 -14.84 1.46 -1.66
CA LYS A 225 -15.62 1.18 -0.47
C LYS A 225 -15.16 2.02 0.70
N ALA A 226 -16.13 2.60 1.40
CA ALA A 226 -15.95 3.19 2.71
C ALA A 226 -17.04 2.68 3.65
N ARG A 227 -16.67 2.21 4.84
CA ARG A 227 -17.62 2.09 5.93
C ARG A 227 -17.83 3.47 6.48
N LEU A 228 -18.96 4.06 6.16
CA LEU A 228 -19.35 5.35 6.69
C LEU A 228 -19.33 5.28 8.21
N ALA A 229 -18.53 6.13 8.84
CA ALA A 229 -18.73 6.40 10.26
C ALA A 229 -20.19 6.82 10.43
N ARG A 230 -20.89 6.32 11.47
CA ARG A 230 -22.18 6.87 11.84
C ARG A 230 -22.03 8.38 11.90
N ALA A 231 -23.03 9.09 11.36
CA ALA A 231 -23.07 10.54 11.36
C ALA A 231 -22.49 11.08 12.69
N GLY A 232 -21.42 11.85 12.59
CA GLY A 232 -20.84 12.54 13.73
C GLY A 232 -21.73 13.73 14.12
N PRO A 233 -21.40 14.46 15.20
CA PRO A 233 -22.15 15.63 15.63
C PRO A 233 -22.25 16.73 14.59
N GLU A 234 -21.49 16.67 13.50
CA GLU A 234 -21.49 17.67 12.42
C GLU A 234 -22.44 17.33 11.23
N GLY A 235 -23.29 16.30 11.36
CA GLY A 235 -24.29 15.96 10.33
C GLY A 235 -23.99 14.70 9.53
N PRO A 236 -24.84 14.37 8.54
CA PRO A 236 -24.63 13.18 7.70
C PRO A 236 -23.40 13.36 6.83
N LEU A 237 -22.53 12.34 6.79
CA LEU A 237 -21.41 12.29 5.87
C LEU A 237 -21.91 12.43 4.44
N GLN A 238 -21.25 13.26 3.63
CA GLN A 238 -21.62 13.43 2.24
C GLN A 238 -21.58 12.07 1.52
N ALA A 239 -22.59 11.84 0.67
CA ALA A 239 -22.59 10.68 -0.21
C ALA A 239 -21.27 10.69 -1.01
N PHE A 240 -20.55 9.59 -0.93
CA PHE A 240 -19.27 9.45 -1.60
C PHE A 240 -19.48 8.92 -3.03
N ASP A 241 -18.88 9.60 -4.00
CA ASP A 241 -18.88 9.15 -5.40
C ASP A 241 -17.79 8.07 -5.58
N THR A 242 -18.23 6.82 -5.73
CA THR A 242 -17.34 5.66 -5.91
C THR A 242 -16.66 5.63 -7.27
N GLU A 243 -17.14 6.40 -8.25
CA GLU A 243 -16.53 6.50 -9.59
C GLU A 243 -15.44 7.57 -9.67
N ARG A 244 -15.39 8.44 -8.69
CA ARG A 244 -14.47 9.56 -8.69
C ARG A 244 -13.04 9.11 -8.44
N VAL A 245 -12.16 9.34 -9.41
CA VAL A 245 -10.70 9.16 -9.28
C VAL A 245 -10.07 10.48 -8.84
N ILE A 246 -9.29 10.44 -7.77
CA ILE A 246 -8.52 11.59 -7.28
C ILE A 246 -7.05 11.36 -7.64
N ARG A 247 -6.44 12.31 -8.33
CA ARG A 247 -5.00 12.27 -8.60
C ARG A 247 -4.23 12.76 -7.39
N LEU A 248 -3.31 11.95 -6.92
CA LEU A 248 -2.48 12.21 -5.76
C LEU A 248 -1.00 12.21 -6.15
N GLU A 249 -0.28 13.23 -5.72
CA GLU A 249 1.19 13.29 -5.76
C GLU A 249 1.73 13.07 -4.34
N TRP A 250 2.66 12.15 -4.21
CA TRP A 250 3.31 11.88 -2.93
C TRP A 250 4.52 12.80 -2.70
N ARG A 251 4.52 13.48 -1.57
CA ARG A 251 5.61 14.32 -1.11
C ARG A 251 6.33 13.63 0.05
N SER A 252 7.41 12.93 -0.27
CA SER A 252 8.18 12.15 0.72
C SER A 252 8.83 13.02 1.79
N GLN A 253 9.15 14.29 1.49
CA GLN A 253 9.74 15.23 2.45
C GLN A 253 8.78 15.58 3.60
N ASP A 254 7.50 15.73 3.28
CA ASP A 254 6.45 16.11 4.23
C ASP A 254 5.61 14.92 4.69
N ASN A 255 5.83 13.74 4.11
CA ASN A 255 4.97 12.56 4.27
C ASN A 255 3.49 12.87 4.02
N GLN A 256 3.17 13.57 2.92
CA GLN A 256 1.82 14.00 2.59
C GLN A 256 1.47 13.74 1.13
N PHE A 257 0.19 13.47 0.89
CA PHE A 257 -0.37 13.51 -0.45
C PHE A 257 -0.86 14.91 -0.78
N LYS A 258 -0.55 15.36 -2.00
CA LYS A 258 -1.12 16.56 -2.60
C LYS A 258 -2.12 16.14 -3.66
N GLU A 259 -3.33 16.68 -3.60
CA GLU A 259 -4.29 16.53 -4.69
C GLU A 259 -3.83 17.34 -5.90
N LEU A 260 -3.85 16.70 -7.07
CA LEU A 260 -3.56 17.34 -8.34
C LEU A 260 -4.88 17.64 -9.06
N ALA A 261 -5.01 18.83 -9.62
CA ALA A 261 -6.17 19.17 -10.43
C ALA A 261 -6.23 18.32 -11.72
N PHE A 262 -7.44 17.96 -12.16
CA PHE A 262 -7.66 17.42 -13.50
C PHE A 262 -7.41 18.56 -14.49
N GLY A 263 -6.27 18.59 -15.17
CA GLY A 263 -5.99 19.68 -16.09
C GLY A 263 -4.65 19.68 -16.80
N ASP A 264 -3.69 18.87 -16.39
CA ASP A 264 -2.48 18.67 -17.17
C ASP A 264 -2.58 17.34 -17.92
N PRO A 265 -2.79 17.33 -19.25
CA PRO A 265 -2.71 16.12 -20.02
C PRO A 265 -1.25 15.65 -19.99
N ALA A 266 -0.94 14.66 -19.18
CA ALA A 266 0.30 13.97 -19.31
C ALA A 266 0.24 13.18 -20.61
N ILE A 267 1.09 13.55 -21.52
CA ILE A 267 1.31 12.81 -22.75
C ILE A 267 1.92 11.47 -22.33
N SER A 268 1.11 10.43 -22.28
CA SER A 268 1.61 9.05 -22.34
C SER A 268 2.27 8.88 -23.70
N LEU A 269 3.57 9.05 -23.78
CA LEU A 269 4.32 8.58 -24.92
C LEU A 269 4.36 7.05 -24.81
N PRO A 270 3.89 6.29 -25.82
CA PRO A 270 4.04 4.85 -25.81
C PRO A 270 5.54 4.51 -25.83
N VAL A 271 6.03 3.91 -24.77
CA VAL A 271 7.44 3.51 -24.61
C VAL A 271 7.84 2.37 -25.58
N ALA A 272 6.89 1.80 -26.31
CA ALA A 272 7.10 0.61 -27.11
C ALA A 272 7.36 0.83 -28.63
N ALA A 273 7.62 2.03 -29.10
CA ALA A 273 7.79 2.27 -30.54
C ALA A 273 9.22 2.59 -31.02
N ALA A 274 10.26 2.36 -30.23
CA ALA A 274 11.62 2.73 -30.59
C ALA A 274 12.64 1.58 -30.55
N ALA A 275 12.23 0.35 -30.72
CA ALA A 275 13.11 -0.73 -31.14
C ALA A 275 12.94 -0.96 -32.67
N GLY A 276 13.10 0.09 -33.43
CA GLY A 276 13.18 0.00 -34.89
C GLY A 276 14.52 -0.58 -35.28
N ASP A 277 14.48 -1.61 -36.09
CA ASP A 277 15.60 -2.27 -36.77
C ASP A 277 16.66 -1.27 -37.25
N GLY A 278 17.85 -1.34 -36.65
CA GLY A 278 19.04 -0.74 -37.23
C GLY A 278 19.39 -1.45 -38.54
N PRO A 279 19.96 -0.76 -39.53
CA PRO A 279 20.25 -1.35 -40.83
C PRO A 279 21.22 -2.52 -40.70
N ARG A 280 20.78 -3.71 -41.13
CA ARG A 280 21.65 -4.88 -41.32
C ARG A 280 22.71 -4.54 -42.35
N ALA A 281 23.96 -4.51 -41.92
CA ALA A 281 25.08 -4.45 -42.84
C ALA A 281 25.05 -5.67 -43.78
N ALA A 282 24.93 -5.41 -45.07
CA ALA A 282 25.03 -6.44 -46.10
C ALA A 282 26.44 -7.05 -46.08
N ALA A 283 26.54 -8.34 -45.83
CA ALA A 283 27.77 -9.09 -45.99
C ALA A 283 28.11 -9.14 -47.47
N SER A 284 29.18 -8.45 -47.87
CA SER A 284 29.80 -8.55 -49.20
C SER A 284 30.55 -9.86 -49.30
N THR A 285 30.07 -10.75 -50.13
CA THR A 285 30.80 -11.93 -50.61
C THR A 285 31.92 -11.50 -51.59
N ARG A 286 33.13 -11.85 -51.26
CA ARG A 286 34.20 -12.20 -52.22
C ARG A 286 35.04 -13.33 -51.64
#